data_f1496f2094d8e556b2f8d15e6f7b479f
#
_entry.id   f1496f2094d8e556b2f8d15e6f7b479f
#
_cell.length_a   1.000
_cell.length_b   1.000
_cell.length_c   1.000
_cell.angle_alpha   90.00
_cell.angle_beta   90.00
_cell.angle_gamma   90.00
#
_symmetry.space_group_name_H-M   'P 1'
#
loop_
_entity.id
_entity.type
_entity.pdbx_description
1 polymer ?
#
loop_
_entity_poly.entity_id
_entity_poly.type
_entity_poly.pdbx_seq_one_letter_code
_entity_poly.pdbx_strand_id
1 'polypeptide(L)'
;MEKHQITDKDREFMREAIRLANESVAKGGGPFGAVIVKDGKIIAGSSNSVTLDNDPTAHAEVNTIRKACRALGTFNLEGSVIYTSCEPCPMCLGAIYWAGINRIYYGNTRQDAADIDFDDNFIYEEIGKDMSERTVPIIPMLRGEAMESFRLWKEKADRVEY
;
A
#
# COMPACT_ATOMS: atom_id res chain seq x y z
N MET A 1 -23.36 -3.57 -7.26
CA MET A 1 -21.90 -3.72 -7.55
C MET A 1 -21.76 -4.22 -8.97
N GLU A 2 -21.24 -3.40 -9.88
CA GLU A 2 -20.87 -3.89 -11.21
C GLU A 2 -19.81 -4.98 -11.05
N LYS A 3 -20.09 -6.16 -11.64
CA LYS A 3 -19.08 -7.21 -11.74
C LYS A 3 -18.04 -6.74 -12.76
N HIS A 4 -16.91 -6.24 -12.30
CA HIS A 4 -15.80 -5.91 -13.19
C HIS A 4 -15.29 -7.21 -13.85
N GLN A 5 -15.46 -7.29 -15.16
CA GLN A 5 -14.96 -8.43 -15.91
C GLN A 5 -13.44 -8.33 -16.02
N ILE A 6 -12.75 -9.38 -15.54
CA ILE A 6 -11.28 -9.49 -15.65
C ILE A 6 -10.92 -9.72 -17.11
N THR A 7 -10.10 -8.85 -17.67
CA THR A 7 -9.60 -8.92 -19.06
C THR A 7 -8.29 -9.73 -19.13
N ASP A 8 -7.88 -10.09 -20.36
CA ASP A 8 -6.57 -10.74 -20.57
C ASP A 8 -5.42 -9.81 -20.19
N LYS A 9 -5.59 -8.51 -20.40
CA LYS A 9 -4.61 -7.49 -19.98
C LYS A 9 -4.45 -7.42 -18.46
N ASP A 10 -5.55 -7.53 -17.70
CA ASP A 10 -5.49 -7.61 -16.24
C ASP A 10 -4.68 -8.84 -15.78
N ARG A 11 -4.85 -9.97 -16.49
CA ARG A 11 -4.07 -11.18 -16.23
C ARG A 11 -2.58 -11.00 -16.51
N GLU A 12 -2.21 -10.28 -17.56
CA GLU A 12 -0.81 -9.96 -17.88
C GLU A 12 -0.17 -9.11 -16.79
N PHE A 13 -0.85 -8.06 -16.33
CA PHE A 13 -0.37 -7.20 -15.26
C PHE A 13 -0.24 -7.96 -13.93
N MET A 14 -1.19 -8.83 -13.61
CA MET A 14 -1.10 -9.69 -12.43
C MET A 14 0.08 -10.67 -12.52
N ARG A 15 0.35 -11.25 -13.69
CA ARG A 15 1.52 -12.12 -13.88
C ARG A 15 2.83 -11.38 -13.65
N GLU A 16 2.90 -10.10 -14.02
CA GLU A 16 4.07 -9.28 -13.72
C GLU A 16 4.25 -9.05 -12.21
N ALA A 17 3.17 -8.76 -11.48
CA ALA A 17 3.22 -8.66 -10.02
C ALA A 17 3.69 -9.99 -9.38
N ILE A 18 3.18 -11.13 -9.87
CA ILE A 18 3.58 -12.47 -9.41
C ILE A 18 5.05 -12.73 -9.74
N ARG A 19 5.51 -12.36 -10.93
CA ARG A 19 6.91 -12.50 -11.33
C ARG A 19 7.84 -11.74 -10.39
N LEU A 20 7.48 -10.51 -10.04
CA LEU A 20 8.21 -9.69 -9.07
C LEU A 20 8.24 -10.32 -7.67
N ALA A 21 7.13 -10.93 -7.23
CA ALA A 21 7.06 -11.65 -5.97
C ALA A 21 8.04 -12.85 -5.95
N ASN A 22 8.04 -13.66 -7.00
CA ASN A 22 8.94 -14.82 -7.14
C ASN A 22 10.40 -14.39 -7.17
N GLU A 23 10.71 -13.31 -7.89
CA GLU A 23 12.06 -12.75 -7.97
C GLU A 23 12.54 -12.21 -6.62
N SER A 24 11.63 -11.63 -5.83
CA SER A 24 11.92 -11.16 -4.47
C SER A 24 12.41 -12.30 -3.58
N VAL A 25 11.73 -13.44 -3.59
CA VAL A 25 12.15 -14.62 -2.82
C VAL A 25 13.56 -15.06 -3.21
N ALA A 26 13.85 -15.13 -4.50
CA ALA A 26 15.17 -15.50 -4.98
C ALA A 26 16.28 -14.53 -4.55
N LYS A 27 15.94 -13.28 -4.28
CA LYS A 27 16.86 -12.22 -3.83
C LYS A 27 16.91 -12.04 -2.31
N GLY A 28 16.18 -12.85 -1.54
CA GLY A 28 16.15 -12.78 -0.07
C GLY A 28 15.10 -11.80 0.48
N GLY A 29 14.19 -11.31 -0.35
CA GLY A 29 13.03 -10.52 0.07
C GLY A 29 11.80 -11.37 0.38
N GLY A 30 10.72 -10.75 0.88
CA GLY A 30 9.44 -11.41 1.10
C GLY A 30 8.70 -11.74 -0.21
N PRO A 31 7.74 -12.70 -0.18
CA PRO A 31 7.10 -13.26 -1.37
C PRO A 31 5.96 -12.36 -1.91
N PHE A 32 6.22 -11.06 -2.06
CA PHE A 32 5.23 -10.07 -2.46
C PHE A 32 5.74 -9.18 -3.58
N GLY A 33 4.88 -8.93 -4.58
CA GLY A 33 5.15 -8.06 -5.70
C GLY A 33 3.90 -7.27 -6.09
N ALA A 34 4.10 -6.08 -6.65
CA ALA A 34 3.02 -5.23 -7.11
C ALA A 34 3.41 -4.42 -8.35
N VAL A 35 2.42 -4.09 -9.17
CA VAL A 35 2.55 -3.14 -10.28
C VAL A 35 1.41 -2.13 -10.24
N ILE A 36 1.71 -0.89 -10.63
CA ILE A 36 0.72 0.17 -10.84
C ILE A 36 0.63 0.45 -12.32
N VAL A 37 -0.61 0.46 -12.81
CA VAL A 37 -0.96 0.66 -14.22
C VAL A 37 -1.80 1.91 -14.35
N LYS A 38 -1.48 2.75 -15.34
CA LYS A 38 -2.28 3.90 -15.76
C LYS A 38 -2.36 3.94 -17.28
N ASP A 39 -3.54 4.22 -17.82
CA ASP A 39 -3.78 4.26 -19.26
C ASP A 39 -3.28 3.01 -20.02
N GLY A 40 -3.48 1.83 -19.41
CA GLY A 40 -3.09 0.53 -19.96
C GLY A 40 -1.58 0.26 -20.00
N LYS A 41 -0.76 1.03 -19.28
CA LYS A 41 0.69 0.88 -19.19
C LYS A 41 1.14 0.73 -17.73
N ILE A 42 2.11 -0.15 -17.50
CA ILE A 42 2.79 -0.24 -16.19
C ILE A 42 3.64 1.02 -15.99
N ILE A 43 3.31 1.78 -14.95
CA ILE A 43 4.06 2.98 -14.55
C ILE A 43 5.22 2.60 -13.62
N ALA A 44 4.97 1.66 -12.72
CA ALA A 44 5.96 1.18 -11.77
C ALA A 44 5.64 -0.25 -11.35
N GLY A 45 6.68 -0.97 -10.94
CA GLY A 45 6.57 -2.27 -10.29
C GLY A 45 7.68 -2.43 -9.26
N SER A 46 7.39 -3.16 -8.20
CA SER A 46 8.35 -3.47 -7.15
C SER A 46 7.97 -4.73 -6.38
N SER A 47 8.89 -5.19 -5.57
CA SER A 47 8.71 -6.28 -4.62
C SER A 47 8.95 -5.81 -3.19
N ASN A 48 8.68 -6.70 -2.23
CA ASN A 48 8.99 -6.48 -0.83
C ASN A 48 10.51 -6.41 -0.62
N SER A 49 10.97 -5.40 0.12
CA SER A 49 12.38 -5.20 0.45
C SER A 49 12.62 -4.97 1.96
N VAL A 50 11.69 -5.38 2.81
CA VAL A 50 11.77 -5.20 4.27
C VAL A 50 13.10 -5.64 4.83
N THR A 51 13.54 -6.86 4.52
CA THR A 51 14.78 -7.43 5.03
C THR A 51 16.02 -6.90 4.33
N LEU A 52 15.90 -6.47 3.07
CA LEU A 52 17.01 -5.94 2.27
C LEU A 52 17.34 -4.50 2.66
N ASP A 53 16.30 -3.71 2.97
CA ASP A 53 16.43 -2.30 3.28
C ASP A 53 16.40 -2.00 4.80
N ASN A 54 16.17 -3.02 5.64
CA ASN A 54 15.88 -2.86 7.08
C ASN A 54 14.75 -1.83 7.34
N ASP A 55 13.71 -1.89 6.51
CA ASP A 55 12.55 -1.00 6.56
C ASP A 55 11.26 -1.82 6.65
N PRO A 56 10.58 -1.87 7.82
CA PRO A 56 9.35 -2.63 7.97
C PRO A 56 8.19 -2.10 7.11
N THR A 57 8.30 -0.90 6.56
CA THR A 57 7.29 -0.32 5.66
C THR A 57 7.56 -0.60 4.18
N ALA A 58 8.69 -1.21 3.83
CA ALA A 58 9.10 -1.49 2.45
C ALA A 58 8.35 -2.69 1.85
N HIS A 59 7.03 -2.71 1.97
CA HIS A 59 6.14 -3.65 1.29
C HIS A 59 6.08 -3.36 -0.22
N ALA A 60 5.75 -4.37 -1.00
CA ALA A 60 5.71 -4.27 -2.46
C ALA A 60 4.82 -3.11 -2.94
N GLU A 61 3.64 -2.96 -2.37
CA GLU A 61 2.68 -1.92 -2.72
C GLU A 61 3.21 -0.52 -2.39
N VAL A 62 3.76 -0.33 -1.18
CA VAL A 62 4.33 0.96 -0.74
C VAL A 62 5.52 1.34 -1.62
N ASN A 63 6.42 0.39 -1.89
CA ASN A 63 7.55 0.61 -2.79
C ASN A 63 7.08 0.99 -4.21
N THR A 64 6.03 0.34 -4.71
CA THR A 64 5.48 0.60 -6.04
C THR A 64 4.81 1.97 -6.10
N ILE A 65 4.04 2.36 -5.08
CA ILE A 65 3.44 3.70 -4.96
C ILE A 65 4.52 4.77 -4.98
N ARG A 66 5.59 4.62 -4.18
CA ARG A 66 6.72 5.56 -4.14
C ARG A 66 7.39 5.71 -5.52
N LYS A 67 7.59 4.59 -6.24
CA LYS A 67 8.16 4.61 -7.59
C LYS A 67 7.22 5.27 -8.59
N ALA A 68 5.92 4.95 -8.56
CA ALA A 68 4.93 5.54 -9.46
C ALA A 68 4.81 7.06 -9.25
N CYS A 69 4.76 7.52 -8.01
CA CYS A 69 4.73 8.95 -7.69
C CYS A 69 5.96 9.70 -8.22
N ARG A 70 7.15 9.11 -8.07
CA ARG A 70 8.39 9.70 -8.63
C ARG A 70 8.36 9.73 -10.15
N ALA A 71 7.92 8.65 -10.79
CA ALA A 71 7.87 8.54 -12.25
C ALA A 71 6.90 9.54 -12.88
N LEU A 72 5.78 9.82 -12.21
CA LEU A 72 4.75 10.75 -12.69
C LEU A 72 4.93 12.18 -12.15
N GLY A 73 5.84 12.39 -11.20
CA GLY A 73 6.06 13.71 -10.59
C GLY A 73 4.85 14.20 -9.78
N THR A 74 4.08 13.30 -9.17
CA THR A 74 2.87 13.64 -8.41
C THR A 74 2.67 12.68 -7.23
N PHE A 75 2.01 13.13 -6.18
CA PHE A 75 1.54 12.27 -5.08
C PHE A 75 0.14 11.69 -5.32
N ASN A 76 -0.59 12.17 -6.32
CA ASN A 76 -1.93 11.70 -6.68
C ASN A 76 -1.86 10.73 -7.86
N LEU A 77 -2.24 9.48 -7.62
CA LEU A 77 -2.27 8.40 -8.61
C LEU A 77 -3.70 8.09 -9.09
N GLU A 78 -4.61 9.07 -9.01
CA GLU A 78 -5.97 8.93 -9.53
C GLU A 78 -5.96 8.47 -10.99
N GLY A 79 -6.91 7.59 -11.35
CA GLY A 79 -6.96 6.95 -12.65
C GLY A 79 -6.01 5.75 -12.80
N SER A 80 -5.28 5.39 -11.75
CA SER A 80 -4.41 4.20 -11.74
C SER A 80 -5.11 3.00 -11.12
N VAL A 81 -4.57 1.82 -11.45
CA VAL A 81 -4.98 0.52 -10.91
C VAL A 81 -3.73 -0.17 -10.35
N ILE A 82 -3.84 -0.82 -9.20
CA ILE A 82 -2.78 -1.64 -8.64
C ILE A 82 -3.12 -3.13 -8.75
N TYR A 83 -2.12 -3.90 -9.18
CA TYR A 83 -2.14 -5.37 -9.17
C TYR A 83 -1.10 -5.82 -8.14
N THR A 84 -1.53 -6.56 -7.13
CA THR A 84 -0.66 -7.06 -6.08
C THR A 84 -0.77 -8.57 -5.96
N SER A 85 0.34 -9.25 -5.75
CA SER A 85 0.39 -10.73 -5.68
C SER A 85 -0.35 -11.29 -4.49
N CYS A 86 -0.63 -10.48 -3.47
CA CYS A 86 -1.39 -10.83 -2.29
C CYS A 86 -2.35 -9.68 -1.90
N GLU A 87 -3.44 -10.01 -1.24
CA GLU A 87 -4.37 -9.04 -0.64
C GLU A 87 -3.60 -8.05 0.25
N PRO A 88 -3.78 -6.72 0.07
CA PRO A 88 -3.02 -5.73 0.81
C PRO A 88 -3.24 -5.79 2.33
N CYS A 89 -2.17 -5.69 3.10
CA CYS A 89 -2.25 -5.50 4.54
C CYS A 89 -2.84 -4.12 4.89
N PRO A 90 -3.22 -3.85 6.16
CA PRO A 90 -3.81 -2.56 6.55
C PRO A 90 -2.95 -1.34 6.21
N MET A 91 -1.63 -1.43 6.34
CA MET A 91 -0.70 -0.36 5.98
C MET A 91 -0.75 -0.05 4.47
N CYS A 92 -0.67 -1.10 3.65
CA CYS A 92 -0.69 -0.96 2.19
C CYS A 92 -2.06 -0.50 1.69
N LEU A 93 -3.14 -1.01 2.28
CA LEU A 93 -4.50 -0.57 1.96
C LEU A 93 -4.66 0.93 2.24
N GLY A 94 -4.21 1.40 3.40
CA GLY A 94 -4.19 2.83 3.73
C GLY A 94 -3.37 3.65 2.73
N ALA A 95 -2.18 3.16 2.34
CA ALA A 95 -1.34 3.82 1.35
C ALA A 95 -2.00 3.91 -0.03
N ILE A 96 -2.74 2.87 -0.46
CA ILE A 96 -3.48 2.85 -1.72
C ILE A 96 -4.59 3.90 -1.72
N TYR A 97 -5.33 4.03 -0.61
CA TYR A 97 -6.35 5.08 -0.46
C TYR A 97 -5.72 6.49 -0.48
N TRP A 98 -4.63 6.71 0.26
CA TRP A 98 -3.92 8.00 0.25
C TRP A 98 -3.38 8.38 -1.12
N ALA A 99 -2.95 7.39 -1.91
CA ALA A 99 -2.50 7.61 -3.28
C ALA A 99 -3.62 7.90 -4.29
N GLY A 100 -4.90 7.73 -3.91
CA GLY A 100 -6.05 7.92 -4.79
C GLY A 100 -6.19 6.85 -5.87
N ILE A 101 -5.64 5.66 -5.67
CA ILE A 101 -5.73 4.54 -6.64
C ILE A 101 -7.18 4.04 -6.69
N ASN A 102 -7.73 3.89 -7.89
CA ASN A 102 -9.15 3.62 -8.11
C ASN A 102 -9.56 2.15 -7.99
N ARG A 103 -8.61 1.21 -8.11
CA ARG A 103 -8.91 -0.21 -8.11
C ARG A 103 -7.73 -1.05 -7.68
N ILE A 104 -8.04 -2.15 -6.97
CA ILE A 104 -7.08 -3.15 -6.53
C ILE A 104 -7.47 -4.49 -7.14
N TYR A 105 -6.52 -5.16 -7.79
CA TYR A 105 -6.59 -6.58 -8.09
C TYR A 105 -5.55 -7.31 -7.24
N TYR A 106 -5.92 -8.44 -6.66
CA TYR A 106 -5.00 -9.23 -5.84
C TYR A 106 -5.05 -10.72 -6.20
N GLY A 107 -3.96 -11.42 -5.93
CA GLY A 107 -3.83 -12.85 -6.16
C GLY A 107 -4.15 -13.66 -4.92
N ASN A 108 -3.16 -13.90 -4.05
CA ASN A 108 -3.31 -14.64 -2.79
C ASN A 108 -4.19 -13.87 -1.80
N THR A 109 -4.88 -14.60 -0.94
CA THR A 109 -5.69 -14.04 0.14
C THR A 109 -4.85 -13.76 1.39
N ARG A 110 -5.43 -13.03 2.36
CA ARG A 110 -4.83 -12.88 3.70
C ARG A 110 -4.62 -14.23 4.39
N GLN A 111 -5.51 -15.19 4.18
CA GLN A 111 -5.37 -16.52 4.75
C GLN A 111 -4.16 -17.24 4.18
N ASP A 112 -3.95 -17.18 2.85
CA ASP A 112 -2.77 -17.75 2.22
C ASP A 112 -1.47 -17.13 2.79
N ALA A 113 -1.46 -15.82 3.09
CA ALA A 113 -0.34 -15.16 3.73
C ALA A 113 -0.13 -15.62 5.18
N ALA A 114 -1.20 -15.76 5.95
CA ALA A 114 -1.14 -16.26 7.33
C ALA A 114 -0.59 -17.71 7.39
N ASP A 115 -0.93 -18.53 6.42
CA ASP A 115 -0.47 -19.93 6.33
C ASP A 115 1.06 -20.06 6.12
N ILE A 116 1.72 -18.97 5.75
CA ILE A 116 3.19 -18.87 5.61
C ILE A 116 3.82 -17.87 6.60
N ASP A 117 3.18 -17.67 7.74
CA ASP A 117 3.64 -16.82 8.86
C ASP A 117 3.62 -15.29 8.60
N PHE A 118 2.90 -14.81 7.57
CA PHE A 118 2.63 -13.38 7.34
C PHE A 118 1.20 -13.03 7.74
N ASP A 119 0.88 -13.18 9.04
CA ASP A 119 -0.45 -12.89 9.58
C ASP A 119 -0.60 -11.39 9.91
N ASP A 120 -1.38 -10.68 9.11
CA ASP A 120 -1.78 -9.29 9.33
C ASP A 120 -3.19 -9.14 9.92
N ASN A 121 -3.89 -10.24 10.20
CA ASN A 121 -5.24 -10.22 10.74
C ASN A 121 -5.28 -9.51 12.10
N PHE A 122 -4.25 -9.71 12.91
CA PHE A 122 -4.06 -9.00 14.17
C PHE A 122 -4.17 -7.48 14.02
N ILE A 123 -3.57 -6.90 12.97
CA ILE A 123 -3.61 -5.45 12.74
C ILE A 123 -5.02 -4.99 12.35
N TYR A 124 -5.73 -5.78 11.52
CA TYR A 124 -7.12 -5.50 11.18
C TYR A 124 -8.03 -5.48 12.42
N GLU A 125 -7.82 -6.43 13.34
CA GLU A 125 -8.55 -6.46 14.61
C GLU A 125 -8.21 -5.26 15.50
N GLU A 126 -6.93 -4.92 15.63
CA GLU A 126 -6.46 -3.77 16.43
C GLU A 126 -7.05 -2.44 15.94
N ILE A 127 -7.14 -2.23 14.63
CA ILE A 127 -7.74 -1.01 14.06
C ILE A 127 -9.23 -0.91 14.41
N GLY A 128 -9.95 -2.02 14.52
CA GLY A 128 -11.36 -2.07 14.88
C GLY A 128 -11.66 -1.85 16.37
N LYS A 129 -10.66 -1.91 17.24
CA LYS A 129 -10.82 -1.73 18.69
C LYS A 129 -10.86 -0.26 19.10
N ASP A 130 -11.51 0.03 20.22
CA ASP A 130 -11.33 1.29 20.91
C ASP A 130 -9.85 1.50 21.30
N MET A 131 -9.40 2.76 21.29
CA MET A 131 -7.98 3.07 21.56
C MET A 131 -7.48 2.53 22.90
N SER A 132 -8.35 2.46 23.91
CA SER A 132 -8.03 1.94 25.24
C SER A 132 -7.85 0.42 25.29
N GLU A 133 -8.32 -0.30 24.27
CA GLU A 133 -8.29 -1.76 24.20
C GLU A 133 -7.17 -2.28 23.28
N ARG A 134 -6.44 -1.39 22.63
CA ARG A 134 -5.35 -1.75 21.71
C ARG A 134 -4.13 -2.27 22.45
N THR A 135 -3.48 -3.25 21.87
CA THR A 135 -2.25 -3.86 22.42
C THR A 135 -1.10 -2.85 22.51
N VAL A 136 -1.00 -1.93 21.55
CA VAL A 136 -0.06 -0.81 21.60
C VAL A 136 -0.78 0.39 22.21
N PRO A 137 -0.42 0.84 23.44
CA PRO A 137 -1.05 1.98 24.08
C PRO A 137 -0.94 3.26 23.26
N ILE A 138 -2.04 3.96 23.10
CA ILE A 138 -2.11 5.27 22.44
C ILE A 138 -2.46 6.31 23.50
N ILE A 139 -1.51 7.17 23.82
CA ILE A 139 -1.61 8.12 24.92
C ILE A 139 -1.63 9.54 24.36
N PRO A 140 -2.72 10.32 24.52
CA PRO A 140 -2.76 11.71 24.09
C PRO A 140 -1.86 12.58 24.95
N MET A 141 -1.04 13.43 24.31
CA MET A 141 -0.13 14.34 25.01
C MET A 141 0.03 15.64 24.23
N LEU A 142 0.10 16.76 24.94
CA LEU A 142 0.41 18.11 24.41
C LEU A 142 -0.49 18.56 23.24
N ARG A 143 -1.77 18.15 23.21
CA ARG A 143 -2.69 18.51 22.13
C ARG A 143 -2.76 20.03 21.88
N GLY A 144 -2.74 20.84 22.94
CA GLY A 144 -2.78 22.30 22.83
C GLY A 144 -1.60 22.87 22.04
N GLU A 145 -0.39 22.37 22.32
CA GLU A 145 0.83 22.78 21.59
C GLU A 145 0.84 22.25 20.17
N ALA A 146 0.40 20.99 19.98
CA ALA A 146 0.33 20.37 18.65
C ALA A 146 -0.66 21.09 17.70
N MET A 147 -1.68 21.75 18.22
CA MET A 147 -2.63 22.53 17.42
C MET A 147 -1.98 23.70 16.66
N GLU A 148 -0.81 24.16 17.09
CA GLU A 148 -0.09 25.26 16.41
C GLU A 148 0.27 24.91 14.97
N SER A 149 0.72 23.70 14.68
CA SER A 149 1.02 23.25 13.31
C SER A 149 -0.22 23.27 12.41
N PHE A 150 -1.40 22.92 12.95
CA PHE A 150 -2.65 22.96 12.21
C PHE A 150 -3.10 24.40 11.93
N ARG A 151 -2.90 25.30 12.89
CA ARG A 151 -3.15 26.75 12.68
C ARG A 151 -2.25 27.31 11.57
N LEU A 152 -0.94 27.04 11.66
CA LEU A 152 0.03 27.47 10.65
C LEU A 152 -0.30 26.90 9.26
N TRP A 153 -0.68 25.62 9.18
CA TRP A 153 -1.12 25.02 7.92
C TRP A 153 -2.35 25.71 7.35
N LYS A 154 -3.37 25.94 8.18
CA LYS A 154 -4.62 26.57 7.76
C LYS A 154 -4.41 27.99 7.23
N GLU A 155 -3.48 28.75 7.84
CA GLU A 155 -3.16 30.12 7.47
C GLU A 155 -2.22 30.21 6.25
N LYS A 156 -1.54 29.13 5.89
CA LYS A 156 -0.61 29.09 4.77
C LYS A 156 -1.36 29.23 3.44
N ALA A 157 -1.11 30.34 2.71
CA ALA A 157 -1.83 30.68 1.49
C ALA A 157 -1.55 29.73 0.31
N ASP A 158 -0.36 29.14 0.27
CA ASP A 158 0.13 28.22 -0.77
C ASP A 158 0.14 26.74 -0.30
N ARG A 159 -0.70 26.41 0.69
CA ARG A 159 -0.83 25.03 1.14
C ARG A 159 -1.37 24.14 0.02
N VAL A 160 -0.83 22.93 -0.07
CA VAL A 160 -1.31 21.89 -0.98
C VAL A 160 -1.99 20.79 -0.15
N GLU A 161 -3.25 20.56 -0.42
CA GLU A 161 -4.03 19.49 0.21
C GLU A 161 -3.76 18.15 -0.52
N TYR A 162 -3.77 17.04 0.23
CA TYR A 162 -3.52 15.70 -0.30
C TYR A 162 -4.34 14.64 0.42
#